data_4a5915538281e06de5b89edb505e4585
#
_entry.id   4a5915538281e06de5b89edb505e4585
#
_cell.length_a   1.000
_cell.length_b   1.000
_cell.length_c   1.000
_cell.angle_alpha   90.00
_cell.angle_beta   90.00
_cell.angle_gamma   90.00
#
_symmetry.space_group_name_H-M   'P 1'
#
loop_
_entity.id
_entity.type
_entity.pdbx_description
1 polymer ?
#
loop_
_entity_poly.entity_id
_entity_poly.type
_entity_poly.pdbx_seq_one_letter_code
_entity_poly.pdbx_strand_id
1 'polypeptide(L)'
;EATCVAVSDCDTTRRNAALNRANNRQKNKDCKAYEDFRELIARDDIDAVCIATPDHWHAIQTVGALNSGKDVYCEKPLTHNIHESIEVMKAVKKNKRILQTGSMQRSSREFRVACELVRNGVIGRVERTAVNVGPPGKPCDLPTEKMEPGLDWNMWIGPGPMRGYSSVLSPRGVHGHFPHWRNYKEYGGGMVCDWGAHMIDIIQWGL
;
A
#
# COMPACT_ATOMS: atom_id res chain seq x y z
N GLU A 1 -17.38 15.29 2.51
CA GLU A 1 -17.43 13.91 3.03
C GLU A 1 -17.25 12.95 1.85
N ALA A 2 -16.40 11.92 1.97
CA ALA A 2 -16.15 10.97 0.89
C ALA A 2 -17.10 9.77 1.01
N THR A 3 -17.61 9.29 -0.11
CA THR A 3 -18.46 8.09 -0.19
C THR A 3 -17.68 6.95 -0.84
N CYS A 4 -17.70 5.77 -0.23
CA CYS A 4 -17.07 4.56 -0.77
C CYS A 4 -18.05 3.86 -1.73
N VAL A 5 -17.91 4.09 -3.03
CA VAL A 5 -18.80 3.55 -4.07
C VAL A 5 -18.36 2.18 -4.60
N ALA A 6 -17.11 1.80 -4.37
CA ALA A 6 -16.58 0.51 -4.81
C ALA A 6 -15.44 0.02 -3.91
N VAL A 7 -15.30 -1.30 -3.82
CA VAL A 7 -14.15 -2.01 -3.22
C VAL A 7 -13.65 -3.08 -4.18
N SER A 8 -12.34 -3.38 -4.13
CA SER A 8 -11.75 -4.48 -4.89
C SER A 8 -10.76 -5.26 -4.03
N ASP A 9 -10.82 -6.57 -4.12
CA ASP A 9 -9.83 -7.49 -3.54
C ASP A 9 -9.92 -8.83 -4.28
N CYS A 10 -8.80 -9.44 -4.59
CA CYS A 10 -8.72 -10.76 -5.22
C CYS A 10 -9.09 -11.91 -4.27
N ASP A 11 -9.25 -11.64 -2.97
CA ASP A 11 -9.78 -12.59 -1.97
C ASP A 11 -11.25 -12.30 -1.69
N THR A 12 -12.11 -13.26 -1.94
CA THR A 12 -13.57 -13.17 -1.76
C THR A 12 -13.95 -12.77 -0.33
N THR A 13 -13.26 -13.32 0.68
CA THR A 13 -13.57 -13.05 2.09
C THR A 13 -13.24 -11.62 2.46
N ARG A 14 -12.07 -11.11 2.04
CA ARG A 14 -11.65 -9.73 2.27
C ARG A 14 -12.53 -8.76 1.50
N ARG A 15 -12.82 -9.07 0.23
CA ARG A 15 -13.71 -8.28 -0.63
C ARG A 15 -15.08 -8.10 0.01
N ASN A 16 -15.69 -9.20 0.49
CA ASN A 16 -17.00 -9.16 1.14
C ASN A 16 -16.95 -8.40 2.48
N ALA A 17 -15.89 -8.57 3.25
CA ALA A 17 -15.71 -7.82 4.50
C ALA A 17 -15.57 -6.30 4.25
N ALA A 18 -14.82 -5.89 3.24
CA ALA A 18 -14.68 -4.51 2.85
C ALA A 18 -16.02 -3.91 2.36
N LEU A 19 -16.74 -4.64 1.51
CA LEU A 19 -18.08 -4.28 1.04
C LEU A 19 -19.05 -4.04 2.20
N ASN A 20 -19.13 -5.00 3.11
CA ASN A 20 -20.01 -4.91 4.27
C ASN A 20 -19.64 -3.74 5.18
N ARG A 21 -18.34 -3.50 5.39
CA ARG A 21 -17.86 -2.34 6.18
C ARG A 21 -18.28 -1.02 5.54
N ALA A 22 -18.10 -0.87 4.23
CA ALA A 22 -18.49 0.33 3.48
C ALA A 22 -20.01 0.58 3.61
N ASN A 23 -20.81 -0.39 3.28
CA ASN A 23 -22.26 -0.29 3.32
C ASN A 23 -22.82 -0.01 4.74
N ASN A 24 -22.27 -0.68 5.76
CA ASN A 24 -22.67 -0.46 7.15
C ASN A 24 -22.32 0.95 7.63
N ARG A 25 -21.12 1.45 7.28
CA ARG A 25 -20.69 2.81 7.65
C ARG A 25 -21.56 3.88 6.99
N GLN A 26 -21.93 3.67 5.74
CA GLN A 26 -22.75 4.60 4.94
C GLN A 26 -24.25 4.41 5.17
N LYS A 27 -24.64 3.33 5.85
CA LYS A 27 -26.05 2.95 6.10
C LYS A 27 -26.85 2.79 4.80
N ASN A 28 -26.20 2.28 3.74
CA ASN A 28 -26.82 1.94 2.46
C ASN A 28 -26.25 0.62 1.91
N LYS A 29 -26.59 0.27 0.65
CA LYS A 29 -26.10 -0.92 -0.06
C LYS A 29 -25.57 -0.58 -1.46
N ASP A 30 -25.07 0.64 -1.64
CA ASP A 30 -24.74 1.17 -2.96
C ASP A 30 -23.30 0.84 -3.38
N CYS A 31 -22.43 0.51 -2.41
CA CYS A 31 -21.08 0.07 -2.72
C CYS A 31 -21.07 -1.21 -3.54
N LYS A 32 -20.23 -1.27 -4.57
CA LYS A 32 -20.03 -2.46 -5.44
C LYS A 32 -18.71 -3.14 -5.11
N ALA A 33 -18.65 -4.46 -5.37
CA ALA A 33 -17.47 -5.27 -5.10
C ALA A 33 -16.93 -5.86 -6.40
N TYR A 34 -15.62 -5.74 -6.61
CA TYR A 34 -14.90 -6.23 -7.79
C TYR A 34 -13.77 -7.17 -7.37
N GLU A 35 -13.54 -8.21 -8.15
CA GLU A 35 -12.38 -9.08 -8.00
C GLU A 35 -11.14 -8.46 -8.65
N ASP A 36 -11.33 -7.91 -9.83
CA ASP A 36 -10.31 -7.22 -10.59
C ASP A 36 -10.39 -5.70 -10.38
N PHE A 37 -9.32 -5.11 -9.86
CA PHE A 37 -9.23 -3.66 -9.64
C PHE A 37 -9.38 -2.85 -10.92
N ARG A 38 -9.08 -3.44 -12.09
CA ARG A 38 -9.21 -2.76 -13.39
C ARG A 38 -10.66 -2.41 -13.71
N GLU A 39 -11.59 -3.24 -13.30
CA GLU A 39 -13.03 -2.94 -13.41
C GLU A 39 -13.43 -1.75 -12.53
N LEU A 40 -12.83 -1.65 -11.34
CA LEU A 40 -13.09 -0.52 -10.43
C LEU A 40 -12.56 0.80 -11.01
N ILE A 41 -11.30 0.83 -11.46
CA ILE A 41 -10.70 2.07 -11.99
C ILE A 41 -11.28 2.50 -13.34
N ALA A 42 -11.95 1.60 -14.07
CA ALA A 42 -12.64 1.91 -15.33
C ALA A 42 -13.97 2.65 -15.13
N ARG A 43 -14.49 2.75 -13.91
CA ARG A 43 -15.77 3.44 -13.62
C ARG A 43 -15.58 4.95 -13.69
N ASP A 44 -16.50 5.65 -14.36
CA ASP A 44 -16.48 7.12 -14.51
C ASP A 44 -16.93 7.86 -13.24
N ASP A 45 -17.72 7.21 -12.37
CA ASP A 45 -18.26 7.79 -11.15
C ASP A 45 -17.31 7.72 -9.93
N ILE A 46 -16.06 7.32 -10.14
CA ILE A 46 -15.01 7.31 -9.11
C ILE A 46 -14.08 8.49 -9.32
N ASP A 47 -13.96 9.37 -8.33
CA ASP A 47 -13.05 10.52 -8.34
C ASP A 47 -11.64 10.14 -7.86
N ALA A 48 -11.55 9.29 -6.83
CA ALA A 48 -10.28 8.94 -6.19
C ALA A 48 -10.24 7.48 -5.77
N VAL A 49 -9.04 6.91 -5.72
CA VAL A 49 -8.77 5.52 -5.34
C VAL A 49 -7.81 5.47 -4.14
N CYS A 50 -8.15 4.65 -3.14
CA CYS A 50 -7.26 4.30 -2.05
C CYS A 50 -6.65 2.91 -2.30
N ILE A 51 -5.32 2.84 -2.42
CA ILE A 51 -4.57 1.61 -2.69
C ILE A 51 -3.86 1.17 -1.41
N ALA A 52 -4.18 -0.04 -0.93
CA ALA A 52 -3.61 -0.66 0.26
C ALA A 52 -3.32 -2.15 0.03
N THR A 53 -2.94 -2.50 -1.17
CA THR A 53 -2.52 -3.84 -1.59
C THR A 53 -1.10 -4.16 -1.08
N PRO A 54 -0.55 -5.37 -1.30
CA PRO A 54 0.88 -5.60 -1.10
C PRO A 54 1.75 -4.69 -1.99
N ASP A 55 2.97 -4.38 -1.52
CA ASP A 55 3.87 -3.36 -2.09
C ASP A 55 4.12 -3.54 -3.59
N HIS A 56 4.28 -4.78 -4.05
CA HIS A 56 4.56 -5.10 -5.46
C HIS A 56 3.42 -4.74 -6.43
N TRP A 57 2.23 -4.43 -5.92
CA TRP A 57 1.09 -3.97 -6.70
C TRP A 57 0.94 -2.45 -6.74
N HIS A 58 1.54 -1.72 -5.81
CA HIS A 58 1.30 -0.28 -5.61
C HIS A 58 1.53 0.54 -6.89
N ALA A 59 2.68 0.35 -7.55
CA ALA A 59 3.02 1.14 -8.73
C ALA A 59 2.06 0.92 -9.90
N ILE A 60 1.75 -0.33 -10.23
CA ILE A 60 0.87 -0.69 -11.35
C ILE A 60 -0.54 -0.14 -11.13
N GLN A 61 -1.08 -0.32 -9.93
CA GLN A 61 -2.41 0.17 -9.60
C GLN A 61 -2.46 1.70 -9.57
N THR A 62 -1.42 2.35 -9.03
CA THR A 62 -1.30 3.81 -9.00
C THR A 62 -1.25 4.40 -10.42
N VAL A 63 -0.38 3.86 -11.28
CA VAL A 63 -0.26 4.31 -12.68
C VAL A 63 -1.57 4.06 -13.42
N GLY A 64 -2.20 2.91 -13.24
CA GLY A 64 -3.49 2.57 -13.84
C GLY A 64 -4.58 3.56 -13.43
N ALA A 65 -4.74 3.84 -12.14
CA ALA A 65 -5.73 4.77 -11.63
C ALA A 65 -5.50 6.21 -12.12
N LEU A 66 -4.25 6.69 -12.09
CA LEU A 66 -3.88 8.01 -12.62
C LEU A 66 -4.19 8.14 -14.11
N ASN A 67 -3.87 7.10 -14.92
CA ASN A 67 -4.16 7.08 -16.35
C ASN A 67 -5.67 7.01 -16.64
N SER A 68 -6.46 6.46 -15.73
CA SER A 68 -7.93 6.47 -15.79
C SER A 68 -8.55 7.77 -15.23
N GLY A 69 -7.72 8.80 -14.95
CA GLY A 69 -8.17 10.10 -14.52
C GLY A 69 -8.59 10.18 -13.06
N LYS A 70 -8.14 9.27 -12.20
CA LYS A 70 -8.46 9.25 -10.76
C LYS A 70 -7.34 9.89 -9.95
N ASP A 71 -7.69 10.56 -8.85
CA ASP A 71 -6.74 10.90 -7.82
C ASP A 71 -6.42 9.66 -6.99
N VAL A 72 -5.22 9.59 -6.38
CA VAL A 72 -4.75 8.38 -5.71
C VAL A 72 -4.21 8.69 -4.32
N TYR A 73 -4.68 7.93 -3.33
CA TYR A 73 -3.97 7.71 -2.09
C TYR A 73 -3.38 6.30 -2.14
N CYS A 74 -2.06 6.18 -2.04
CA CYS A 74 -1.38 4.90 -2.04
C CYS A 74 -0.61 4.70 -0.75
N GLU A 75 -0.80 3.54 -0.09
CA GLU A 75 -0.04 3.19 1.11
C GLU A 75 1.47 3.12 0.84
N LYS A 76 2.23 3.27 1.90
CA LYS A 76 3.69 3.13 1.88
C LYS A 76 4.10 1.63 1.94
N PRO A 77 5.28 1.29 1.40
CA PRO A 77 6.14 2.07 0.50
C PRO A 77 5.45 2.27 -0.86
N LEU A 78 5.57 3.43 -1.45
CA LEU A 78 4.85 3.79 -2.67
C LEU A 78 5.17 2.85 -3.84
N THR A 79 6.41 2.40 -3.92
CA THR A 79 6.89 1.56 -5.02
C THR A 79 7.87 0.51 -4.52
N HIS A 80 8.03 -0.57 -5.28
CA HIS A 80 8.92 -1.67 -4.95
C HIS A 80 10.36 -1.45 -5.45
N ASN A 81 10.54 -0.57 -6.43
CA ASN A 81 11.84 -0.21 -6.98
C ASN A 81 11.87 1.22 -7.57
N ILE A 82 13.07 1.72 -7.89
CA ILE A 82 13.27 3.09 -8.40
C ILE A 82 12.61 3.30 -9.77
N HIS A 83 12.63 2.31 -10.65
CA HIS A 83 11.98 2.40 -11.97
C HIS A 83 10.49 2.68 -11.82
N GLU A 84 9.82 1.96 -10.96
CA GLU A 84 8.41 2.17 -10.66
C GLU A 84 8.14 3.60 -10.14
N SER A 85 9.02 4.14 -9.30
CA SER A 85 8.89 5.52 -8.80
C SER A 85 8.93 6.54 -9.95
N ILE A 86 9.80 6.31 -10.93
CA ILE A 86 9.90 7.16 -12.13
C ILE A 86 8.62 7.09 -12.95
N GLU A 87 8.06 5.91 -13.15
CA GLU A 87 6.82 5.73 -13.91
C GLU A 87 5.59 6.35 -13.19
N VAL A 88 5.52 6.22 -11.87
CA VAL A 88 4.49 6.89 -11.07
C VAL A 88 4.61 8.41 -11.20
N MET A 89 5.82 8.98 -11.08
CA MET A 89 6.04 10.42 -11.27
C MET A 89 5.64 10.91 -12.66
N LYS A 90 5.96 10.14 -13.70
CA LYS A 90 5.53 10.45 -15.08
C LYS A 90 4.02 10.45 -15.21
N ALA A 91 3.34 9.45 -14.63
CA ALA A 91 1.88 9.33 -14.66
C ALA A 91 1.20 10.51 -13.97
N VAL A 92 1.68 10.91 -12.78
CA VAL A 92 1.18 12.11 -12.06
C VAL A 92 1.29 13.37 -12.93
N LYS A 93 2.47 13.63 -13.49
CA LYS A 93 2.72 14.80 -14.32
C LYS A 93 1.87 14.81 -15.60
N LYS A 94 1.80 13.67 -16.28
CA LYS A 94 1.04 13.51 -17.53
C LYS A 94 -0.45 13.76 -17.31
N ASN A 95 -1.02 13.16 -16.29
CA ASN A 95 -2.47 13.18 -16.07
C ASN A 95 -2.92 14.35 -15.18
N LYS A 96 -2.00 15.11 -14.59
CA LYS A 96 -2.28 16.24 -13.68
C LYS A 96 -3.23 15.84 -12.55
N ARG A 97 -3.05 14.64 -12.00
CA ARG A 97 -3.83 14.10 -10.88
C ARG A 97 -3.05 14.22 -9.57
N ILE A 98 -3.79 14.17 -8.47
CA ILE A 98 -3.19 14.22 -7.14
C ILE A 98 -2.78 12.81 -6.73
N LEU A 99 -1.55 12.69 -6.22
CA LEU A 99 -1.06 11.49 -5.56
C LEU A 99 -0.62 11.84 -4.15
N GLN A 100 -1.21 11.15 -3.16
CA GLN A 100 -0.82 11.22 -1.77
C GLN A 100 -0.25 9.86 -1.33
N THR A 101 0.95 9.85 -0.77
CA THR A 101 1.53 8.65 -0.15
C THR A 101 1.09 8.52 1.30
N GLY A 102 0.85 7.28 1.75
CA GLY A 102 0.43 6.91 3.10
C GLY A 102 1.48 7.13 4.19
N SER A 103 2.14 8.28 4.24
CA SER A 103 3.12 8.65 5.26
C SER A 103 2.43 9.09 6.56
N MET A 104 1.63 8.20 7.15
CA MET A 104 0.74 8.49 8.28
C MET A 104 1.47 9.04 9.52
N GLN A 105 2.74 8.72 9.71
CA GLN A 105 3.53 9.21 10.83
C GLN A 105 3.67 10.75 10.83
N ARG A 106 3.59 11.40 9.67
CA ARG A 106 3.56 12.86 9.55
C ARG A 106 2.31 13.50 10.18
N SER A 107 1.24 12.72 10.38
CA SER A 107 0.02 13.17 11.06
C SER A 107 0.07 13.01 12.58
N SER A 108 1.09 12.33 13.13
CA SER A 108 1.30 12.19 14.56
C SER A 108 1.80 13.51 15.16
N ARG A 109 1.17 13.94 16.26
CA ARG A 109 1.59 15.12 17.02
C ARG A 109 3.00 14.96 17.56
N GLU A 110 3.34 13.79 18.04
CA GLU A 110 4.64 13.48 18.68
C GLU A 110 5.77 13.64 17.66
N PHE A 111 5.63 13.08 16.46
CA PHE A 111 6.63 13.23 15.40
C PHE A 111 6.73 14.67 14.91
N ARG A 112 5.60 15.36 14.77
CA ARG A 112 5.60 16.77 14.39
C ARG A 112 6.36 17.62 15.40
N VAL A 113 6.04 17.49 16.70
CA VAL A 113 6.72 18.23 17.75
C VAL A 113 8.22 17.91 17.79
N ALA A 114 8.60 16.64 17.69
CA ALA A 114 10.01 16.25 17.64
C ALA A 114 10.75 16.89 16.46
N CYS A 115 10.18 16.86 15.25
CA CYS A 115 10.75 17.51 14.08
C CYS A 115 10.85 19.04 14.25
N GLU A 116 9.83 19.68 14.82
CA GLU A 116 9.83 21.11 15.11
C GLU A 116 10.96 21.48 16.10
N LEU A 117 11.17 20.70 17.16
CA LEU A 117 12.25 20.91 18.12
C LEU A 117 13.63 20.80 17.47
N VAL A 118 13.84 19.77 16.63
CA VAL A 118 15.09 19.60 15.89
C VAL A 118 15.36 20.78 14.97
N ARG A 119 14.37 21.13 14.14
CA ARG A 119 14.48 22.23 13.15
C ARG A 119 14.68 23.61 13.77
N ASN A 120 14.16 23.82 14.96
CA ASN A 120 14.35 25.06 15.71
C ASN A 120 15.65 25.07 16.54
N GLY A 121 16.51 24.07 16.39
CA GLY A 121 17.82 24.01 17.03
C GLY A 121 17.80 23.72 18.53
N VAL A 122 16.69 23.26 19.10
CA VAL A 122 16.56 23.02 20.56
C VAL A 122 17.56 21.96 21.05
N ILE A 123 17.89 20.97 20.20
CA ILE A 123 18.90 19.96 20.51
C ILE A 123 20.30 20.30 19.98
N GLY A 124 20.48 21.51 19.46
CA GLY A 124 21.72 21.94 18.81
C GLY A 124 21.90 21.35 17.41
N ARG A 125 23.14 21.37 16.92
CA ARG A 125 23.47 20.82 15.60
C ARG A 125 23.35 19.30 15.60
N VAL A 126 22.59 18.76 14.65
CA VAL A 126 22.52 17.30 14.44
C VAL A 126 23.79 16.84 13.71
N GLU A 127 24.56 15.98 14.36
CA GLU A 127 25.79 15.40 13.77
C GLU A 127 25.56 14.01 13.19
N ARG A 128 24.62 13.27 13.74
CA ARG A 128 24.31 11.90 13.30
C ARG A 128 22.87 11.53 13.61
N THR A 129 22.27 10.77 12.71
CA THR A 129 20.98 10.11 12.92
C THR A 129 21.14 8.60 12.81
N ALA A 130 20.33 7.84 13.53
CA ALA A 130 20.31 6.39 13.48
C ALA A 130 18.86 5.88 13.54
N VAL A 131 18.57 4.85 12.75
CA VAL A 131 17.27 4.18 12.71
C VAL A 131 17.47 2.69 12.89
N ASN A 132 16.67 2.07 13.73
CA ASN A 132 16.58 0.62 13.86
C ASN A 132 15.20 0.17 13.38
N VAL A 133 15.13 -0.50 12.24
CA VAL A 133 13.87 -0.89 11.57
C VAL A 133 13.75 -2.40 11.32
N GLY A 134 14.74 -3.17 11.67
CA GLY A 134 14.78 -4.62 11.46
C GLY A 134 15.39 -5.04 10.10
N PRO A 135 15.30 -6.33 9.74
CA PRO A 135 16.05 -6.91 8.63
C PRO A 135 15.50 -6.52 7.25
N PRO A 136 16.36 -6.56 6.21
CA PRO A 136 15.94 -6.45 4.82
C PRO A 136 15.10 -7.64 4.37
N GLY A 137 14.47 -7.53 3.22
CA GLY A 137 13.74 -8.63 2.58
C GLY A 137 14.68 -9.77 2.18
N LYS A 138 14.25 -11.00 2.43
CA LYS A 138 14.95 -12.24 2.04
C LYS A 138 14.30 -12.85 0.78
N PRO A 139 15.01 -13.71 0.03
CA PRO A 139 14.41 -14.49 -1.05
C PRO A 139 13.25 -15.35 -0.55
N CYS A 140 12.22 -15.50 -1.38
CA CYS A 140 11.05 -16.29 -1.05
C CYS A 140 11.27 -17.77 -1.41
N ASP A 141 11.56 -18.57 -0.40
CA ASP A 141 11.85 -20.02 -0.48
C ASP A 141 10.72 -20.90 0.10
N LEU A 142 9.54 -20.34 0.29
CA LEU A 142 8.39 -21.02 0.89
C LEU A 142 7.91 -22.22 0.05
N PRO A 143 7.48 -23.31 0.70
CA PRO A 143 6.90 -24.44 -0.01
C PRO A 143 5.56 -24.06 -0.64
N THR A 144 5.19 -24.81 -1.68
CA THR A 144 3.83 -24.74 -2.28
C THR A 144 2.84 -25.47 -1.38
N GLU A 145 1.75 -24.81 -1.08
CA GLU A 145 0.64 -25.36 -0.31
C GLU A 145 -0.58 -25.61 -1.23
N LYS A 146 -1.55 -26.38 -0.72
CA LYS A 146 -2.82 -26.57 -1.41
C LYS A 146 -3.58 -25.24 -1.46
N MET A 147 -3.98 -24.85 -2.67
CA MET A 147 -4.77 -23.64 -2.86
C MET A 147 -6.15 -23.79 -2.22
N GLU A 148 -6.54 -22.80 -1.42
CA GLU A 148 -7.89 -22.70 -0.87
C GLU A 148 -8.82 -21.94 -1.83
N PRO A 149 -10.12 -22.27 -1.89
CA PRO A 149 -11.07 -21.58 -2.76
C PRO A 149 -11.25 -20.10 -2.34
N GLY A 150 -11.61 -19.26 -3.31
CA GLY A 150 -12.00 -17.87 -3.09
C GLY A 150 -10.84 -16.86 -3.06
N LEU A 151 -9.64 -17.25 -3.47
CA LEU A 151 -8.52 -16.35 -3.75
C LEU A 151 -8.08 -16.55 -5.20
N ASP A 152 -8.06 -15.48 -6.00
CA ASP A 152 -7.33 -15.47 -7.27
C ASP A 152 -5.83 -15.28 -6.98
N TRP A 153 -5.12 -16.42 -6.96
CA TRP A 153 -3.68 -16.43 -6.66
C TRP A 153 -2.85 -15.78 -7.77
N ASN A 154 -3.28 -15.89 -9.02
CA ASN A 154 -2.58 -15.26 -10.13
C ASN A 154 -2.68 -13.73 -10.02
N MET A 155 -3.86 -13.22 -9.69
CA MET A 155 -4.07 -11.80 -9.43
C MET A 155 -3.28 -11.37 -8.18
N TRP A 156 -3.22 -12.18 -7.12
CA TRP A 156 -2.43 -11.84 -5.94
C TRP A 156 -0.94 -11.71 -6.25
N ILE A 157 -0.37 -12.67 -6.99
CA ILE A 157 1.04 -12.64 -7.43
C ILE A 157 1.32 -11.45 -8.36
N GLY A 158 0.43 -11.19 -9.32
CA GLY A 158 0.55 -10.08 -10.25
C GLY A 158 1.92 -9.94 -10.90
N PRO A 159 2.63 -8.83 -10.68
CA PRO A 159 3.96 -8.59 -11.26
C PRO A 159 5.09 -9.40 -10.60
N GLY A 160 4.82 -10.06 -9.49
CA GLY A 160 5.80 -10.89 -8.80
C GLY A 160 6.15 -12.16 -9.58
N PRO A 161 7.26 -12.84 -9.22
CA PRO A 161 7.61 -14.13 -9.82
C PRO A 161 6.54 -15.19 -9.56
N MET A 162 6.12 -15.89 -10.61
CA MET A 162 5.11 -16.95 -10.51
C MET A 162 5.60 -18.08 -9.58
N ARG A 163 4.71 -18.48 -8.67
CA ARG A 163 4.96 -19.58 -7.72
C ARG A 163 3.66 -20.20 -7.23
N GLY A 164 3.76 -21.36 -6.62
CA GLY A 164 2.63 -21.99 -5.93
C GLY A 164 2.17 -21.17 -4.71
N TYR A 165 0.92 -21.38 -4.33
CA TYR A 165 0.33 -20.71 -3.17
C TYR A 165 1.07 -21.00 -1.87
N SER A 166 1.14 -20.00 -0.99
CA SER A 166 1.58 -20.14 0.39
C SER A 166 0.76 -19.24 1.32
N SER A 167 0.23 -19.83 2.38
CA SER A 167 -0.53 -19.13 3.41
C SER A 167 0.33 -18.13 4.20
N VAL A 168 1.63 -18.29 4.19
CA VAL A 168 2.58 -17.31 4.79
C VAL A 168 2.56 -15.99 4.02
N LEU A 169 2.42 -16.04 2.71
CA LEU A 169 2.32 -14.85 1.87
C LEU A 169 0.93 -14.22 1.95
N SER A 170 -0.10 -15.04 1.77
CA SER A 170 -1.48 -14.58 1.82
C SER A 170 -2.33 -15.53 2.68
N PRO A 171 -2.32 -15.36 4.02
CA PRO A 171 -3.20 -16.12 4.89
C PRO A 171 -4.66 -15.82 4.54
N ARG A 172 -5.49 -16.85 4.50
CA ARG A 172 -6.90 -16.72 4.12
C ARG A 172 -7.70 -15.95 5.16
N GLY A 173 -8.71 -15.24 4.69
CA GLY A 173 -9.66 -14.53 5.53
C GLY A 173 -9.19 -13.15 5.99
N VAL A 174 -10.01 -12.56 6.88
CA VAL A 174 -9.71 -11.27 7.52
C VAL A 174 -8.98 -11.52 8.84
N HIS A 175 -7.83 -10.90 9.01
CA HIS A 175 -7.01 -11.06 10.20
C HIS A 175 -6.47 -9.71 10.69
N GLY A 176 -6.18 -9.62 11.98
CA GLY A 176 -5.68 -8.41 12.64
C GLY A 176 -4.16 -8.30 12.73
N HIS A 177 -3.40 -9.10 11.96
CA HIS A 177 -1.94 -9.06 11.93
C HIS A 177 -1.43 -8.74 10.52
N PHE A 178 -0.17 -8.31 10.45
CA PHE A 178 0.49 -8.03 9.17
C PHE A 178 0.96 -9.34 8.52
N PRO A 179 0.51 -9.67 7.30
CA PRO A 179 0.98 -10.84 6.56
C PRO A 179 2.48 -10.80 6.29
N HIS A 180 3.11 -11.98 6.26
CA HIS A 180 4.57 -12.11 6.17
C HIS A 180 5.13 -11.90 4.74
N TRP A 181 4.32 -11.64 3.71
CA TRP A 181 4.81 -11.27 2.39
C TRP A 181 5.83 -10.11 2.44
N ARG A 182 5.69 -9.23 3.44
CA ARG A 182 6.61 -8.10 3.69
C ARG A 182 8.07 -8.53 3.87
N ASN A 183 8.29 -9.74 4.36
CA ASN A 183 9.62 -10.28 4.64
C ASN A 183 10.35 -10.78 3.38
N TYR A 184 9.66 -10.85 2.24
CA TYR A 184 10.18 -11.44 1.01
C TYR A 184 10.39 -10.35 -0.04
N LYS A 185 11.62 -10.32 -0.61
CA LYS A 185 12.04 -9.28 -1.56
C LYS A 185 11.24 -9.25 -2.86
N GLU A 186 10.55 -10.32 -3.19
CA GLU A 186 9.70 -10.44 -4.38
C GLU A 186 8.36 -9.70 -4.22
N TYR A 187 7.92 -9.45 -3.00
CA TYR A 187 6.58 -8.89 -2.68
C TYR A 187 6.63 -7.65 -1.80
N GLY A 188 7.73 -7.46 -1.07
CA GLY A 188 8.02 -6.32 -0.20
C GLY A 188 9.54 -6.12 -0.10
N GLY A 189 10.03 -5.28 0.76
CA GLY A 189 11.46 -5.03 0.92
C GLY A 189 11.98 -5.35 2.33
N GLY A 190 11.25 -6.18 3.08
CA GLY A 190 11.53 -6.42 4.50
C GLY A 190 11.21 -5.21 5.37
N MET A 191 11.62 -5.28 6.61
CA MET A 191 11.36 -4.20 7.57
C MET A 191 12.10 -2.90 7.21
N VAL A 192 13.20 -2.99 6.45
CA VAL A 192 13.91 -1.81 5.94
C VAL A 192 12.99 -0.98 5.03
N CYS A 193 12.19 -1.60 4.16
CA CYS A 193 11.24 -0.89 3.33
C CYS A 193 9.94 -0.58 4.08
N ASP A 194 9.41 -1.53 4.86
CA ASP A 194 8.12 -1.38 5.52
C ASP A 194 8.17 -0.29 6.62
N TRP A 195 8.98 -0.48 7.65
CA TRP A 195 9.17 0.53 8.71
C TRP A 195 10.17 1.61 8.36
N GLY A 196 11.16 1.28 7.52
CA GLY A 196 12.16 2.24 7.05
C GLY A 196 11.52 3.40 6.29
N ALA A 197 10.49 3.16 5.49
CA ALA A 197 9.74 4.23 4.81
C ALA A 197 9.22 5.27 5.79
N HIS A 198 8.72 4.86 6.97
CA HIS A 198 8.27 5.79 7.99
C HIS A 198 9.42 6.51 8.69
N MET A 199 10.41 5.76 9.17
CA MET A 199 11.44 6.32 10.05
C MET A 199 12.44 7.19 9.30
N ILE A 200 12.81 6.81 8.08
CA ILE A 200 13.68 7.63 7.21
C ILE A 200 12.94 8.90 6.78
N ASP A 201 11.64 8.81 6.51
CA ASP A 201 10.80 9.97 6.21
C ASP A 201 10.75 10.98 7.37
N ILE A 202 10.67 10.51 8.61
CA ILE A 202 10.71 11.38 9.80
C ILE A 202 12.08 12.07 9.96
N ILE A 203 13.18 11.35 9.73
CA ILE A 203 14.51 11.96 9.73
C ILE A 203 14.58 13.06 8.66
N GLN A 204 14.15 12.76 7.46
CA GLN A 204 14.14 13.71 6.34
C GLN A 204 13.25 14.92 6.63
N TRP A 205 12.18 14.74 7.40
CA TRP A 205 11.32 15.84 7.81
C TRP A 205 11.92 16.69 8.93
N GLY A 206 12.71 16.09 9.82
CA GLY A 206 13.35 16.78 10.94
C GLY A 206 14.63 17.53 10.58
N LEU A 207 15.28 17.19 9.48
CA LEU A 207 16.53 17.84 8.98
C LEU A 207 16.18 18.94 7.96
#